data_02d214ea4bc84da6b0e9f85cc0a3e5d5
#
_entry.id   02d214ea4bc84da6b0e9f85cc0a3e5d5
#
_cell.length_a   1.000
_cell.length_b   1.000
_cell.length_c   1.000
_cell.angle_alpha   90.00
_cell.angle_beta   90.00
_cell.angle_gamma   90.00
#
_symmetry.space_group_name_H-M   'P 1'
#
loop_
_entity.id
_entity.type
_entity.pdbx_description
1 polymer ?
#
loop_
_entity_poly.entity_id
_entity_poly.type
_entity_poly.pdbx_seq_one_letter_code
_entity_poly.pdbx_strand_id
1 'polypeptide(L)'
;MADNSLLEKVLGLQEKYEALQEQLADPEVISDMKKFVQLNKEYKELTPIIEAGNEFKKILENYEMAKEILATEKDEDLREMAKEEIAEIEPALPEWEEKIKLLLIPADPQDSKNAILEIRGGSGGDEAAIFAGDLFRMYSKFIETRGWRMEITSQAEGAAGGFKEIICKVSGDGVYGVLKYESGVHRVQRVPQTETQGRVHTSAASVAVLPEADEFDIELNMNDIRKDTFCSSGPGGQSVNTTYSAIRLTHIPSGLVVQCQDEKSQLKNFDKALAELRTRLYNLEYEKYLAEISSKRKTMVAGGDRSAKIRTYNYPQSRVTDHRINYTMYNLPVFMDGAIQDVIDQLQIAENAERLKAAE
;
A
#
# COMPACT_ATOMS: atom_id res chain seq x y z
N MET A 1 28.68 3.89 -22.08
CA MET A 1 29.15 4.73 -20.95
C MET A 1 28.19 4.46 -19.83
N ALA A 2 28.69 3.89 -18.72
CA ALA A 2 27.86 3.70 -17.54
C ALA A 2 27.30 5.05 -17.10
N ASP A 3 26.02 5.07 -16.73
CA ASP A 3 25.29 6.31 -16.48
C ASP A 3 25.75 6.92 -15.14
N ASN A 4 26.74 7.81 -15.17
CA ASN A 4 27.28 8.51 -14.00
C ASN A 4 26.15 9.19 -13.18
N SER A 5 25.01 9.51 -13.84
CA SER A 5 23.88 10.15 -13.19
C SER A 5 23.18 9.23 -12.16
N LEU A 6 23.24 7.88 -12.37
CA LEU A 6 22.70 6.91 -11.42
C LEU A 6 23.54 6.85 -10.14
N LEU A 7 24.87 6.87 -10.28
CA LEU A 7 25.79 6.91 -9.14
C LEU A 7 25.65 8.20 -8.34
N GLU A 8 25.50 9.35 -9.00
CA GLU A 8 25.25 10.63 -8.29
C GLU A 8 23.97 10.60 -7.47
N LYS A 9 22.90 10.00 -7.99
CA LYS A 9 21.64 9.82 -7.25
C LYS A 9 21.84 8.89 -6.03
N VAL A 10 22.56 7.79 -6.18
CA VAL A 10 22.86 6.87 -5.08
C VAL A 10 23.72 7.54 -4.02
N LEU A 11 24.75 8.33 -4.42
CA LEU A 11 25.58 9.09 -3.49
C LEU A 11 24.79 10.12 -2.68
N GLY A 12 23.85 10.82 -3.32
CA GLY A 12 22.95 11.72 -2.60
C GLY A 12 22.05 11.03 -1.58
N LEU A 13 21.65 9.77 -1.85
CA LEU A 13 20.91 8.96 -0.88
C LEU A 13 21.80 8.40 0.23
N GLN A 14 23.10 8.18 -0.03
CA GLN A 14 24.04 7.71 0.97
C GLN A 14 24.23 8.71 2.09
N GLU A 15 24.32 10.02 1.80
CA GLU A 15 24.38 11.07 2.81
C GLU A 15 23.15 11.05 3.74
N LYS A 16 21.96 10.87 3.14
CA LYS A 16 20.71 10.74 3.89
C LYS A 16 20.70 9.46 4.75
N TYR A 17 21.20 8.36 4.24
CA TYR A 17 21.28 7.08 4.95
C TYR A 17 22.19 7.17 6.18
N GLU A 18 23.38 7.79 6.03
CA GLU A 18 24.32 8.02 7.13
C GLU A 18 23.73 8.95 8.20
N ALA A 19 23.04 10.03 7.79
CA ALA A 19 22.35 10.92 8.70
C ALA A 19 21.22 10.22 9.48
N LEU A 20 20.47 9.30 8.83
CA LEU A 20 19.44 8.49 9.48
C LEU A 20 20.06 7.50 10.49
N GLN A 21 21.21 6.93 10.16
CA GLN A 21 21.93 6.02 11.05
C GLN A 21 22.41 6.75 12.32
N GLU A 22 22.91 7.98 12.19
CA GLU A 22 23.29 8.82 13.33
C GLU A 22 22.06 9.17 14.18
N GLN A 23 20.95 9.57 13.56
CA GLN A 23 19.71 9.89 14.28
C GLN A 23 19.13 8.69 15.03
N LEU A 24 19.20 7.49 14.46
CA LEU A 24 18.74 6.25 15.11
C LEU A 24 19.61 5.86 16.32
N ALA A 25 20.86 6.32 16.37
CA ALA A 25 21.76 6.11 17.51
C ALA A 25 21.55 7.14 18.64
N ASP A 26 20.77 8.21 18.42
CA ASP A 26 20.51 9.25 19.40
C ASP A 26 19.59 8.74 20.52
N PRO A 27 20.00 8.85 21.82
CA PRO A 27 19.18 8.46 22.96
C PRO A 27 17.82 9.18 23.04
N GLU A 28 17.72 10.42 22.57
CA GLU A 28 16.48 11.18 22.53
C GLU A 28 15.48 10.57 21.55
N VAL A 29 15.95 10.12 20.41
CA VAL A 29 15.12 9.45 19.38
C VAL A 29 14.69 8.05 19.84
N ILE A 30 15.56 7.31 20.52
CA ILE A 30 15.23 5.98 21.08
C ILE A 30 14.12 6.09 22.13
N SER A 31 14.05 7.19 22.88
CA SER A 31 13.00 7.42 23.88
C SER A 31 11.63 7.74 23.26
N ASP A 32 11.60 8.28 22.04
CA ASP A 32 10.39 8.58 21.29
C ASP A 32 10.07 7.44 20.29
N MET A 33 9.26 6.48 20.76
CA MET A 33 8.92 5.29 19.99
C MET A 33 8.29 5.60 18.60
N LYS A 34 7.47 6.66 18.49
CA LYS A 34 6.84 7.04 17.20
C LYS A 34 7.91 7.50 16.20
N LYS A 35 8.79 8.39 16.62
CA LYS A 35 9.87 8.93 15.81
C LYS A 35 10.89 7.85 15.44
N PHE A 36 11.24 6.98 16.38
CA PHE A 36 12.13 5.85 16.14
C PHE A 36 11.60 4.90 15.08
N VAL A 37 10.30 4.51 15.15
CA VAL A 37 9.67 3.62 14.16
C VAL A 37 9.66 4.26 12.78
N GLN A 38 9.38 5.56 12.67
CA GLN A 38 9.37 6.28 11.39
C GLN A 38 10.77 6.31 10.76
N LEU A 39 11.79 6.71 11.52
CA LEU A 39 13.18 6.78 11.03
C LEU A 39 13.72 5.39 10.66
N ASN A 40 13.40 4.37 11.48
CA ASN A 40 13.81 3.00 11.19
C ASN A 40 13.16 2.45 9.91
N LYS A 41 11.93 2.87 9.60
CA LYS A 41 11.27 2.52 8.34
C LYS A 41 12.01 3.14 7.14
N GLU A 42 12.30 4.46 7.20
CA GLU A 42 13.07 5.15 6.15
C GLU A 42 14.47 4.54 5.97
N TYR A 43 15.14 4.17 7.06
CA TYR A 43 16.44 3.51 7.03
C TYR A 43 16.37 2.14 6.32
N LYS A 44 15.37 1.32 6.65
CA LYS A 44 15.15 0.02 5.99
C LYS A 44 14.82 0.14 4.50
N GLU A 45 14.08 1.19 4.10
CA GLU A 45 13.76 1.45 2.70
C GLU A 45 15.01 1.82 1.88
N LEU A 46 15.95 2.57 2.47
CA LEU A 46 17.18 2.98 1.80
C LEU A 46 18.26 1.89 1.79
N THR A 47 18.28 0.99 2.76
CA THR A 47 19.31 -0.05 2.90
C THR A 47 19.57 -0.85 1.60
N PRO A 48 18.55 -1.44 0.92
CA PRO A 48 18.80 -2.22 -0.30
C PRO A 48 19.30 -1.36 -1.48
N ILE A 49 18.96 -0.08 -1.50
CA ILE A 49 19.43 0.86 -2.54
C ILE A 49 20.92 1.14 -2.35
N ILE A 50 21.33 1.38 -1.11
CA ILE A 50 22.72 1.69 -0.77
C ILE A 50 23.61 0.47 -0.93
N GLU A 51 23.15 -0.71 -0.51
CA GLU A 51 23.89 -1.98 -0.72
C GLU A 51 24.11 -2.24 -2.20
N ALA A 52 23.06 -2.21 -3.03
CA ALA A 52 23.15 -2.40 -4.47
C ALA A 52 24.04 -1.33 -5.14
N GLY A 53 23.93 -0.06 -4.70
CA GLY A 53 24.75 1.04 -5.21
C GLY A 53 26.23 0.85 -4.89
N ASN A 54 26.59 0.37 -3.69
CA ASN A 54 27.96 0.10 -3.29
C ASN A 54 28.57 -1.09 -4.07
N GLU A 55 27.75 -2.12 -4.34
CA GLU A 55 28.20 -3.25 -5.18
C GLU A 55 28.44 -2.80 -6.62
N PHE A 56 27.51 -2.04 -7.20
CA PHE A 56 27.67 -1.50 -8.55
C PHE A 56 28.88 -0.59 -8.69
N LYS A 57 29.14 0.25 -7.69
CA LYS A 57 30.32 1.12 -7.65
C LYS A 57 31.60 0.30 -7.70
N LYS A 58 31.70 -0.78 -6.92
CA LYS A 58 32.86 -1.70 -6.93
C LYS A 58 33.04 -2.35 -8.31
N ILE A 59 31.94 -2.80 -8.94
CA ILE A 59 31.98 -3.40 -10.28
C ILE A 59 32.50 -2.39 -11.31
N LEU A 60 32.04 -1.12 -11.25
CA LEU A 60 32.53 -0.07 -12.14
C LEU A 60 34.01 0.28 -11.90
N GLU A 61 34.42 0.37 -10.64
CA GLU A 61 35.83 0.61 -10.27
C GLU A 61 36.74 -0.51 -10.82
N ASN A 62 36.31 -1.77 -10.68
CA ASN A 62 37.05 -2.91 -11.24
C ASN A 62 37.09 -2.86 -12.77
N TYR A 63 35.97 -2.52 -13.42
CA TYR A 63 35.91 -2.39 -14.86
C TYR A 63 36.80 -1.26 -15.41
N GLU A 64 36.85 -0.12 -14.76
CA GLU A 64 37.72 0.98 -15.12
C GLU A 64 39.19 0.62 -14.88
N MET A 65 39.51 -0.05 -13.79
CA MET A 65 40.85 -0.51 -13.45
C MET A 65 41.37 -1.55 -14.48
N ALA A 66 40.52 -2.53 -14.85
CA ALA A 66 40.85 -3.50 -15.88
C ALA A 66 41.10 -2.82 -17.26
N LYS A 67 40.32 -1.80 -17.62
CA LYS A 67 40.55 -1.00 -18.82
C LYS A 67 41.86 -0.21 -18.78
N GLU A 68 42.20 0.36 -17.63
CA GLU A 68 43.47 1.07 -17.45
C GLU A 68 44.68 0.14 -17.60
N ILE A 69 44.60 -1.06 -17.00
CA ILE A 69 45.61 -2.10 -17.16
C ILE A 69 45.80 -2.47 -18.63
N LEU A 70 44.71 -2.67 -19.38
CA LEU A 70 44.79 -2.97 -20.81
C LEU A 70 45.42 -1.83 -21.62
N ALA A 71 45.29 -0.59 -21.20
CA ALA A 71 45.81 0.58 -21.91
C ALA A 71 47.29 0.87 -21.57
N THR A 72 47.68 0.63 -20.31
CA THR A 72 49.00 1.06 -19.78
C THR A 72 50.02 -0.06 -19.65
N GLU A 73 49.57 -1.28 -19.30
CA GLU A 73 50.46 -2.38 -19.01
C GLU A 73 50.93 -3.09 -20.29
N LYS A 74 52.23 -3.54 -20.26
CA LYS A 74 52.86 -4.25 -21.34
C LYS A 74 52.99 -5.75 -21.08
N ASP A 75 52.77 -6.20 -19.86
CA ASP A 75 52.78 -7.58 -19.45
C ASP A 75 51.58 -8.32 -20.06
N GLU A 76 51.87 -9.40 -20.79
CA GLU A 76 50.85 -10.14 -21.55
C GLU A 76 49.92 -10.90 -20.63
N ASP A 77 50.43 -11.44 -19.49
CA ASP A 77 49.63 -12.17 -18.51
C ASP A 77 48.65 -11.25 -17.79
N LEU A 78 49.07 -10.05 -17.37
CA LEU A 78 48.19 -9.04 -16.76
C LEU A 78 47.11 -8.54 -17.72
N ARG A 79 47.46 -8.40 -18.99
CA ARG A 79 46.50 -8.00 -20.03
C ARG A 79 45.47 -9.08 -20.31
N GLU A 80 45.86 -10.37 -20.23
CA GLU A 80 44.94 -11.47 -20.44
C GLU A 80 43.96 -11.58 -19.28
N MET A 81 44.42 -11.46 -18.03
CA MET A 81 43.53 -11.35 -16.85
C MET A 81 42.56 -10.18 -16.95
N ALA A 82 43.02 -8.98 -17.33
CA ALA A 82 42.16 -7.83 -17.48
C ALA A 82 41.10 -7.99 -18.59
N LYS A 83 41.41 -8.72 -19.67
CA LYS A 83 40.45 -9.06 -20.72
C LYS A 83 39.36 -10.02 -20.23
N GLU A 84 39.77 -11.04 -19.47
CA GLU A 84 38.84 -12.00 -18.88
C GLU A 84 37.86 -11.27 -17.90
N GLU A 85 38.41 -10.41 -17.05
CA GLU A 85 37.62 -9.63 -16.10
C GLU A 85 36.64 -8.67 -16.81
N ILE A 86 37.05 -7.98 -17.86
CA ILE A 86 36.15 -7.14 -18.67
C ILE A 86 35.06 -7.98 -19.33
N ALA A 87 35.42 -9.15 -19.90
CA ALA A 87 34.43 -10.01 -20.55
C ALA A 87 33.40 -10.61 -19.58
N GLU A 88 33.72 -10.73 -18.30
CA GLU A 88 32.81 -11.14 -17.24
C GLU A 88 31.91 -9.99 -16.76
N ILE A 89 32.47 -8.79 -16.59
CA ILE A 89 31.75 -7.62 -16.06
C ILE A 89 30.87 -6.99 -17.13
N GLU A 90 31.29 -6.87 -18.38
CA GLU A 90 30.60 -6.13 -19.44
C GLU A 90 29.13 -6.57 -19.65
N PRO A 91 28.79 -7.87 -19.68
CA PRO A 91 27.39 -8.31 -19.79
C PRO A 91 26.57 -8.08 -18.51
N ALA A 92 27.21 -7.97 -17.34
CA ALA A 92 26.51 -7.75 -16.07
C ALA A 92 26.16 -6.27 -15.82
N LEU A 93 26.87 -5.32 -16.44
CA LEU A 93 26.64 -3.89 -16.24
C LEU A 93 25.18 -3.45 -16.54
N PRO A 94 24.57 -3.81 -17.69
CA PRO A 94 23.19 -3.43 -17.98
C PRO A 94 22.19 -3.99 -16.97
N GLU A 95 22.42 -5.21 -16.47
CA GLU A 95 21.55 -5.84 -15.45
C GLU A 95 21.61 -5.06 -14.13
N TRP A 96 22.81 -4.63 -13.72
CA TRP A 96 22.99 -3.80 -12.53
C TRP A 96 22.40 -2.40 -12.69
N GLU A 97 22.56 -1.75 -13.86
CA GLU A 97 21.92 -0.47 -14.15
C GLU A 97 20.39 -0.57 -14.04
N GLU A 98 19.81 -1.62 -14.60
CA GLU A 98 18.36 -1.87 -14.53
C GLU A 98 17.90 -2.13 -13.08
N LYS A 99 18.65 -2.95 -12.34
CA LYS A 99 18.40 -3.22 -10.92
C LYS A 99 18.42 -1.95 -10.08
N ILE A 100 19.39 -1.06 -10.27
CA ILE A 100 19.49 0.19 -9.53
C ILE A 100 18.36 1.15 -9.94
N LYS A 101 18.04 1.26 -11.23
CA LYS A 101 16.90 2.06 -11.71
C LYS A 101 15.61 1.62 -11.05
N LEU A 102 15.39 0.29 -10.93
CA LEU A 102 14.22 -0.27 -10.24
C LEU A 102 14.19 0.08 -8.74
N LEU A 103 15.33 -0.01 -8.07
CA LEU A 103 15.43 0.32 -6.64
C LEU A 103 15.28 1.81 -6.35
N LEU A 104 15.64 2.69 -7.30
CA LEU A 104 15.48 4.15 -7.20
C LEU A 104 14.05 4.62 -7.42
N ILE A 105 13.13 3.75 -7.90
CA ILE A 105 11.71 4.09 -8.00
C ILE A 105 11.18 4.26 -6.57
N PRO A 106 10.60 5.44 -6.22
CA PRO A 106 10.05 5.64 -4.89
C PRO A 106 8.98 4.59 -4.60
N ALA A 107 9.17 3.82 -3.53
CA ALA A 107 8.15 2.91 -3.04
C ALA A 107 6.91 3.73 -2.63
N ASP A 108 5.71 3.21 -2.90
CA ASP A 108 4.48 3.82 -2.40
C ASP A 108 4.47 3.70 -0.87
N PRO A 109 4.38 4.81 -0.12
CA PRO A 109 4.31 4.76 1.35
C PRO A 109 3.20 3.84 1.88
N GLN A 110 2.17 3.59 1.07
CA GLN A 110 1.07 2.69 1.42
C GLN A 110 1.46 1.21 1.33
N ASP A 111 2.46 0.85 0.52
CA ASP A 111 2.85 -0.54 0.27
C ASP A 111 3.28 -1.29 1.54
N SER A 112 3.82 -0.57 2.53
CA SER A 112 4.22 -1.14 3.83
C SER A 112 3.06 -1.34 4.83
N LYS A 113 1.84 -0.87 4.50
CA LYS A 113 0.67 -0.97 5.40
C LYS A 113 0.07 -2.36 5.40
N ASN A 114 -0.69 -2.64 6.47
CA ASN A 114 -1.64 -3.75 6.48
C ASN A 114 -2.72 -3.53 5.43
N ALA A 115 -3.40 -4.61 5.04
CA ALA A 115 -4.45 -4.54 4.04
C ALA A 115 -5.81 -5.02 4.57
N ILE A 116 -6.87 -4.40 4.05
CA ILE A 116 -8.23 -4.89 4.17
C ILE A 116 -8.59 -5.58 2.85
N LEU A 117 -8.79 -6.88 2.91
CA LEU A 117 -9.18 -7.72 1.78
C LEU A 117 -10.69 -7.93 1.81
N GLU A 118 -11.39 -7.44 0.79
CA GLU A 118 -12.82 -7.64 0.60
C GLU A 118 -13.05 -8.53 -0.62
N ILE A 119 -13.83 -9.59 -0.47
CA ILE A 119 -14.22 -10.49 -1.56
C ILE A 119 -15.73 -10.54 -1.60
N ARG A 120 -16.31 -10.24 -2.77
CA ARG A 120 -17.76 -10.25 -2.98
C ARG A 120 -18.13 -11.10 -4.18
N GLY A 121 -19.17 -11.93 -4.02
CA GLY A 121 -19.81 -12.57 -5.14
C GLY A 121 -20.42 -11.53 -6.08
N GLY A 122 -20.09 -11.60 -7.36
CA GLY A 122 -20.60 -10.72 -8.40
C GLY A 122 -21.70 -11.37 -9.24
N SER A 123 -21.61 -11.21 -10.54
CA SER A 123 -22.55 -11.81 -11.49
C SER A 123 -22.42 -13.34 -11.54
N GLY A 124 -23.47 -14.10 -11.22
CA GLY A 124 -23.49 -15.57 -11.26
C GLY A 124 -24.32 -16.24 -10.17
N GLY A 125 -25.00 -15.45 -9.31
CA GLY A 125 -25.84 -16.01 -8.24
C GLY A 125 -25.05 -16.83 -7.23
N ASP A 126 -25.57 -18.01 -6.87
CA ASP A 126 -24.95 -18.89 -5.88
C ASP A 126 -23.53 -19.35 -6.27
N GLU A 127 -23.30 -19.57 -7.58
CA GLU A 127 -21.96 -19.93 -8.07
C GLU A 127 -20.92 -18.82 -7.84
N ALA A 128 -21.32 -17.55 -7.95
CA ALA A 128 -20.43 -16.44 -7.63
C ALA A 128 -20.08 -16.40 -6.13
N ALA A 129 -21.02 -16.76 -5.25
CA ALA A 129 -20.75 -16.85 -3.82
C ALA A 129 -19.81 -18.03 -3.48
N ILE A 130 -19.99 -19.20 -4.13
CA ILE A 130 -19.09 -20.34 -3.99
C ILE A 130 -17.69 -19.98 -4.48
N PHE A 131 -17.58 -19.31 -5.63
CA PHE A 131 -16.29 -18.85 -6.16
C PHE A 131 -15.61 -17.82 -5.26
N ALA A 132 -16.36 -16.93 -4.63
CA ALA A 132 -15.80 -16.01 -3.62
C ALA A 132 -15.21 -16.79 -2.43
N GLY A 133 -15.84 -17.89 -2.03
CA GLY A 133 -15.30 -18.81 -1.03
C GLY A 133 -14.01 -19.52 -1.47
N ASP A 134 -13.92 -19.91 -2.74
CA ASP A 134 -12.70 -20.51 -3.29
C ASP A 134 -11.56 -19.50 -3.33
N LEU A 135 -11.83 -18.24 -3.73
CA LEU A 135 -10.84 -17.15 -3.69
C LEU A 135 -10.38 -16.87 -2.27
N PHE A 136 -11.30 -16.81 -1.32
CA PHE A 136 -10.96 -16.64 0.10
C PHE A 136 -10.02 -17.75 0.58
N ARG A 137 -10.30 -19.01 0.26
CA ARG A 137 -9.43 -20.15 0.60
C ARG A 137 -8.05 -20.01 -0.03
N MET A 138 -7.99 -19.61 -1.31
CA MET A 138 -6.73 -19.36 -2.03
C MET A 138 -5.87 -18.29 -1.33
N TYR A 139 -6.48 -17.14 -1.02
CA TYR A 139 -5.76 -16.08 -0.30
C TYR A 139 -5.38 -16.48 1.12
N SER A 140 -6.23 -17.23 1.83
CA SER A 140 -5.89 -17.70 3.17
C SER A 140 -4.63 -18.56 3.17
N LYS A 141 -4.49 -19.48 2.22
CA LYS A 141 -3.29 -20.32 2.07
C LYS A 141 -2.07 -19.49 1.68
N PHE A 142 -2.22 -18.52 0.78
CA PHE A 142 -1.13 -17.61 0.41
C PHE A 142 -0.65 -16.79 1.60
N ILE A 143 -1.56 -16.23 2.37
CA ILE A 143 -1.28 -15.43 3.57
C ILE A 143 -0.56 -16.28 4.62
N GLU A 144 -0.99 -17.53 4.81
CA GLU A 144 -0.34 -18.49 5.72
C GLU A 144 1.09 -18.83 5.29
N THR A 145 1.33 -19.07 3.99
CA THR A 145 2.67 -19.34 3.44
C THR A 145 3.62 -18.15 3.62
N ARG A 146 3.10 -16.93 3.63
CA ARG A 146 3.86 -15.70 3.88
C ARG A 146 4.11 -15.42 5.37
N GLY A 147 3.51 -16.21 6.27
CA GLY A 147 3.57 -15.97 7.70
C GLY A 147 2.81 -14.72 8.16
N TRP A 148 1.89 -14.22 7.33
CA TRP A 148 1.03 -13.10 7.68
C TRP A 148 -0.17 -13.56 8.49
N ARG A 149 -0.76 -12.64 9.25
CA ARG A 149 -1.93 -12.92 10.06
C ARG A 149 -3.18 -12.39 9.39
N MET A 150 -4.22 -13.23 9.30
CA MET A 150 -5.53 -12.85 8.77
C MET A 150 -6.59 -12.92 9.86
N GLU A 151 -7.41 -11.89 9.95
CA GLU A 151 -8.56 -11.80 10.86
C GLU A 151 -9.82 -11.46 10.06
N ILE A 152 -10.87 -12.26 10.23
CA ILE A 152 -12.16 -12.00 9.59
C ILE A 152 -12.86 -10.89 10.37
N THR A 153 -13.15 -9.78 9.70
CA THR A 153 -13.86 -8.63 10.29
C THR A 153 -15.36 -8.73 10.09
N SER A 154 -15.79 -9.19 8.92
CA SER A 154 -17.21 -9.35 8.57
C SER A 154 -17.39 -10.45 7.54
N GLN A 155 -18.48 -11.20 7.64
CA GLN A 155 -18.84 -12.21 6.64
C GLN A 155 -20.35 -12.29 6.45
N ALA A 156 -20.78 -12.50 5.21
CA ALA A 156 -22.14 -12.81 4.83
C ALA A 156 -22.14 -14.07 3.96
N GLU A 157 -22.69 -15.16 4.47
CA GLU A 157 -22.70 -16.45 3.77
C GLU A 157 -23.66 -16.48 2.58
N GLY A 158 -23.30 -17.26 1.56
CA GLY A 158 -24.16 -17.58 0.43
C GLY A 158 -25.21 -18.64 0.76
N ALA A 159 -26.35 -18.61 0.10
CA ALA A 159 -27.43 -19.59 0.32
C ALA A 159 -27.03 -21.04 -0.02
N ALA A 160 -26.16 -21.22 -1.03
CA ALA A 160 -25.65 -22.52 -1.45
C ALA A 160 -24.20 -22.79 -0.98
N GLY A 161 -23.73 -22.06 0.03
CA GLY A 161 -22.36 -22.08 0.51
C GLY A 161 -21.51 -20.95 -0.07
N GLY A 162 -20.25 -20.85 0.37
CA GLY A 162 -19.38 -19.73 0.05
C GLY A 162 -19.81 -18.41 0.70
N PHE A 163 -19.40 -17.29 0.15
CA PHE A 163 -19.65 -15.96 0.71
C PHE A 163 -20.29 -15.01 -0.30
N LYS A 164 -21.38 -14.34 0.10
CA LYS A 164 -21.87 -13.18 -0.62
C LYS A 164 -20.87 -12.03 -0.48
N GLU A 165 -20.33 -11.89 0.72
CA GLU A 165 -19.29 -10.93 1.06
C GLU A 165 -18.45 -11.47 2.22
N ILE A 166 -17.14 -11.28 2.14
CA ILE A 166 -16.24 -11.52 3.26
C ILE A 166 -15.19 -10.43 3.30
N ILE A 167 -14.95 -9.87 4.48
CA ILE A 167 -13.99 -8.81 4.73
C ILE A 167 -13.00 -9.29 5.78
N CYS A 168 -11.71 -9.22 5.45
CA CYS A 168 -10.63 -9.64 6.31
C CYS A 168 -9.59 -8.55 6.45
N LYS A 169 -9.04 -8.41 7.65
CA LYS A 169 -7.81 -7.65 7.90
C LYS A 169 -6.62 -8.59 7.77
N VAL A 170 -5.64 -8.20 6.97
CA VAL A 170 -4.39 -8.93 6.81
C VAL A 170 -3.25 -8.06 7.34
N SER A 171 -2.50 -8.60 8.30
CA SER A 171 -1.42 -7.90 9.00
C SER A 171 -0.09 -8.60 8.79
N GLY A 172 0.94 -7.83 8.50
CA GLY A 172 2.30 -8.33 8.25
C GLY A 172 3.14 -7.27 7.53
N ASP A 173 4.36 -7.62 7.17
CA ASP A 173 5.26 -6.71 6.47
C ASP A 173 4.93 -6.65 4.98
N GLY A 174 4.71 -5.43 4.43
CA GLY A 174 4.49 -5.19 3.01
C GLY A 174 3.20 -5.81 2.43
N VAL A 175 2.20 -6.09 3.26
CA VAL A 175 0.98 -6.80 2.85
C VAL A 175 0.25 -6.10 1.73
N TYR A 176 0.01 -4.78 1.88
CA TYR A 176 -0.73 -4.02 0.87
C TYR A 176 0.03 -3.96 -0.45
N GLY A 177 1.35 -3.77 -0.43
CA GLY A 177 2.19 -3.70 -1.62
C GLY A 177 2.14 -4.96 -2.49
N VAL A 178 1.93 -6.13 -1.86
CA VAL A 178 1.79 -7.42 -2.55
C VAL A 178 0.35 -7.66 -2.99
N LEU A 179 -0.63 -7.48 -2.09
CA LEU A 179 -2.03 -7.83 -2.36
C LEU A 179 -2.75 -6.81 -3.24
N LYS A 180 -2.28 -5.57 -3.37
CA LYS A 180 -2.91 -4.52 -4.20
C LYS A 180 -3.16 -4.97 -5.65
N TYR A 181 -2.29 -5.83 -6.18
CA TYR A 181 -2.40 -6.40 -7.53
C TYR A 181 -3.57 -7.37 -7.71
N GLU A 182 -4.16 -7.83 -6.61
CA GLU A 182 -5.32 -8.73 -6.65
C GLU A 182 -6.66 -7.96 -6.76
N SER A 183 -6.63 -6.63 -6.66
CA SER A 183 -7.84 -5.80 -6.76
C SER A 183 -8.43 -5.81 -8.16
N GLY A 184 -9.69 -6.22 -8.27
CA GLY A 184 -10.42 -6.22 -9.53
C GLY A 184 -11.49 -7.31 -9.62
N VAL A 185 -11.95 -7.57 -10.84
CA VAL A 185 -12.95 -8.60 -11.11
C VAL A 185 -12.30 -9.90 -11.57
N HIS A 186 -12.53 -10.97 -10.84
CA HIS A 186 -12.06 -12.33 -11.11
C HIS A 186 -13.19 -13.11 -11.77
N ARG A 187 -12.91 -13.73 -12.91
CA ARG A 187 -13.89 -14.49 -13.69
C ARG A 187 -13.57 -15.98 -13.64
N VAL A 188 -14.56 -16.80 -13.28
CA VAL A 188 -14.45 -18.25 -13.29
C VAL A 188 -15.23 -18.84 -14.45
N GLN A 189 -14.68 -19.88 -15.08
CA GLN A 189 -15.31 -20.71 -16.09
C GLN A 189 -15.25 -22.16 -15.66
N ARG A 190 -16.35 -22.70 -15.16
CA ARG A 190 -16.49 -24.11 -14.75
C ARG A 190 -17.93 -24.56 -14.84
N VAL A 191 -18.14 -25.88 -14.70
CA VAL A 191 -19.47 -26.44 -14.48
C VAL A 191 -19.79 -26.22 -13.00
N PRO A 192 -20.81 -25.40 -12.64
CA PRO A 192 -21.18 -25.16 -11.26
C PRO A 192 -21.62 -26.44 -10.56
N GLN A 193 -21.45 -26.52 -9.23
CA GLN A 193 -22.01 -27.60 -8.43
C GLN A 193 -23.55 -27.62 -8.45
N THR A 194 -24.17 -26.50 -8.76
CA THR A 194 -25.61 -26.31 -8.88
C THR A 194 -26.17 -26.64 -10.28
N GLU A 195 -25.30 -26.96 -11.25
CA GLU A 195 -25.70 -27.26 -12.64
C GLU A 195 -25.91 -28.75 -12.85
N THR A 196 -27.09 -29.12 -13.27
CA THR A 196 -27.46 -30.54 -13.46
C THR A 196 -27.21 -31.06 -14.88
N GLN A 197 -27.03 -30.16 -15.88
CA GLN A 197 -26.87 -30.52 -17.31
C GLN A 197 -25.41 -30.47 -17.78
N GLY A 198 -24.45 -30.25 -16.87
CA GLY A 198 -23.01 -30.25 -17.17
C GLY A 198 -22.53 -29.05 -18.04
N ARG A 199 -23.30 -27.97 -18.13
CA ARG A 199 -22.93 -26.78 -18.92
C ARG A 199 -21.90 -25.96 -18.18
N VAL A 200 -20.90 -25.47 -18.93
CA VAL A 200 -19.92 -24.53 -18.38
C VAL A 200 -20.57 -23.14 -18.21
N HIS A 201 -20.59 -22.65 -16.99
CA HIS A 201 -21.05 -21.30 -16.67
C HIS A 201 -19.86 -20.35 -16.49
N THR A 202 -20.15 -19.07 -16.66
CA THR A 202 -19.21 -18.00 -16.41
C THR A 202 -19.74 -17.14 -15.26
N SER A 203 -19.06 -17.19 -14.13
CA SER A 203 -19.40 -16.38 -12.96
C SER A 203 -18.24 -15.44 -12.62
N ALA A 204 -18.50 -14.43 -11.81
CA ALA A 204 -17.50 -13.44 -11.41
C ALA A 204 -17.59 -13.16 -9.91
N ALA A 205 -16.44 -12.88 -9.31
CA ALA A 205 -16.34 -12.32 -7.98
C ALA A 205 -15.43 -11.09 -8.04
N SER A 206 -15.68 -10.11 -7.19
CA SER A 206 -14.84 -8.92 -7.08
C SER A 206 -13.98 -9.00 -5.84
N VAL A 207 -12.73 -8.61 -5.99
CA VAL A 207 -11.76 -8.49 -4.91
C VAL A 207 -11.36 -7.02 -4.82
N ALA A 208 -11.43 -6.45 -3.62
CA ALA A 208 -10.90 -5.12 -3.34
C ALA A 208 -9.86 -5.24 -2.22
N VAL A 209 -8.69 -4.69 -2.46
CA VAL A 209 -7.62 -4.60 -1.46
C VAL A 209 -7.41 -3.13 -1.14
N LEU A 210 -7.62 -2.75 0.10
CA LEU A 210 -7.50 -1.39 0.58
C LEU A 210 -6.41 -1.32 1.65
N PRO A 211 -5.61 -0.25 1.71
CA PRO A 211 -4.67 -0.08 2.82
C PRO A 211 -5.43 0.17 4.12
N GLU A 212 -4.89 -0.35 5.23
CA GLU A 212 -5.42 -0.03 6.55
C GLU A 212 -5.29 1.48 6.81
N ALA A 213 -6.35 2.08 7.36
CA ALA A 213 -6.32 3.48 7.75
C ALA A 213 -5.35 3.71 8.91
N ASP A 214 -4.58 4.77 8.83
CA ASP A 214 -3.88 5.28 9.99
C ASP A 214 -4.90 5.89 10.97
N GLU A 215 -4.61 5.83 12.26
CA GLU A 215 -5.40 6.57 13.24
C GLU A 215 -5.26 8.07 12.95
N PHE A 216 -6.40 8.75 12.80
CA PHE A 216 -6.41 10.21 12.63
C PHE A 216 -6.14 10.87 13.99
N ASP A 217 -4.90 11.27 14.23
CA ASP A 217 -4.56 12.14 15.36
C ASP A 217 -4.81 13.60 14.91
N ILE A 218 -5.91 14.18 15.36
CA ILE A 218 -6.22 15.60 15.06
C ILE A 218 -5.55 16.45 16.14
N GLU A 219 -4.42 17.03 15.79
CA GLU A 219 -3.80 18.09 16.58
C GLU A 219 -4.56 19.42 16.34
N LEU A 220 -5.20 19.92 17.39
CA LEU A 220 -5.84 21.22 17.35
C LEU A 220 -4.80 22.30 17.63
N ASN A 221 -4.45 23.06 16.58
CA ASN A 221 -3.65 24.27 16.78
C ASN A 221 -4.53 25.39 17.32
N MET A 222 -4.26 25.86 18.53
CA MET A 222 -5.04 26.91 19.19
C MET A 222 -5.03 28.24 18.45
N ASN A 223 -4.01 28.48 17.58
CA ASN A 223 -3.94 29.69 16.74
C ASN A 223 -4.99 29.69 15.62
N ASP A 224 -5.49 28.53 15.24
CA ASP A 224 -6.52 28.36 14.20
C ASP A 224 -7.95 28.42 14.76
N ILE A 225 -8.08 28.64 16.07
CA ILE A 225 -9.37 28.69 16.75
C ILE A 225 -9.69 30.12 17.20
N ARG A 226 -10.73 30.70 16.58
CA ARG A 226 -11.27 31.96 17.06
C ARG A 226 -12.27 31.70 18.19
N LYS A 227 -12.04 32.33 19.35
CA LYS A 227 -12.89 32.26 20.52
C LYS A 227 -13.73 33.53 20.64
N ASP A 228 -15.04 33.39 20.61
CA ASP A 228 -16.00 34.44 20.90
C ASP A 228 -16.78 34.10 22.18
N THR A 229 -16.97 35.08 23.07
CA THR A 229 -17.74 34.94 24.30
C THR A 229 -19.03 35.73 24.20
N PHE A 230 -20.11 35.18 24.71
CA PHE A 230 -21.44 35.85 24.69
C PHE A 230 -22.26 35.48 25.93
N CYS A 231 -23.36 36.18 26.14
CA CYS A 231 -24.29 35.86 27.23
C CYS A 231 -25.10 34.62 26.86
N SER A 232 -25.28 33.69 27.81
CA SER A 232 -26.09 32.50 27.60
C SER A 232 -27.56 32.88 27.34
N SER A 233 -28.21 32.13 26.44
CA SER A 233 -29.64 32.29 26.13
C SER A 233 -30.46 31.29 26.94
N GLY A 234 -31.57 31.75 27.56
CA GLY A 234 -32.50 30.89 28.31
C GLY A 234 -33.28 31.63 29.37
N PRO A 235 -34.30 31.00 30.00
CA PRO A 235 -35.01 31.58 31.12
C PRO A 235 -34.05 31.65 32.32
N GLY A 236 -33.72 32.88 32.74
CA GLY A 236 -32.76 33.09 33.86
C GLY A 236 -32.78 34.53 34.35
N GLY A 237 -32.27 34.73 35.56
CA GLY A 237 -32.16 36.04 36.20
C GLY A 237 -30.95 36.85 35.71
N GLN A 238 -30.52 37.86 36.49
CA GLN A 238 -29.43 38.77 36.13
C GLN A 238 -28.11 38.07 35.74
N SER A 239 -27.82 36.88 36.27
CA SER A 239 -26.60 36.10 35.96
C SER A 239 -26.56 35.64 34.51
N VAL A 240 -27.67 35.29 33.87
CA VAL A 240 -27.72 34.81 32.47
C VAL A 240 -27.53 35.98 31.49
N ASN A 241 -28.03 37.17 31.83
CA ASN A 241 -28.04 38.33 30.94
C ASN A 241 -26.79 39.22 31.07
N THR A 242 -26.02 39.07 32.15
CA THR A 242 -24.85 39.93 32.43
C THR A 242 -23.50 39.22 32.37
N THR A 243 -23.49 37.87 32.48
CA THR A 243 -22.24 37.10 32.53
C THR A 243 -21.96 36.46 31.16
N TYR A 244 -20.80 36.76 30.56
CA TYR A 244 -20.33 36.17 29.32
C TYR A 244 -19.82 34.75 29.56
N SER A 245 -20.71 33.84 29.95
CA SER A 245 -20.35 32.44 30.26
C SER A 245 -20.40 31.52 29.04
N ALA A 246 -21.18 31.87 28.02
CA ALA A 246 -21.27 31.09 26.80
C ALA A 246 -20.07 31.32 25.86
N ILE A 247 -19.66 30.28 25.20
CA ILE A 247 -18.49 30.28 24.28
C ILE A 247 -18.91 29.78 22.89
N ARG A 248 -18.39 30.46 21.89
CA ARG A 248 -18.37 30.02 20.50
C ARG A 248 -16.93 29.86 20.05
N LEU A 249 -16.59 28.66 19.56
CA LEU A 249 -15.33 28.37 18.93
C LEU A 249 -15.55 28.23 17.42
N THR A 250 -14.73 28.93 16.65
CA THR A 250 -14.74 28.83 15.18
C THR A 250 -13.35 28.36 14.75
N HIS A 251 -13.28 27.19 14.12
CA HIS A 251 -12.06 26.71 13.50
C HIS A 251 -11.91 27.36 12.13
N ILE A 252 -10.92 28.24 11.98
CA ILE A 252 -10.76 29.12 10.80
C ILE A 252 -10.57 28.32 9.51
N PRO A 253 -9.69 27.28 9.45
CA PRO A 253 -9.46 26.55 8.20
C PRO A 253 -10.66 25.74 7.71
N SER A 254 -11.43 25.11 8.62
CA SER A 254 -12.59 24.28 8.24
C SER A 254 -13.92 25.02 8.26
N GLY A 255 -13.98 26.21 8.86
CA GLY A 255 -15.21 26.96 9.06
C GLY A 255 -16.19 26.36 10.07
N LEU A 256 -15.81 25.28 10.76
CA LEU A 256 -16.65 24.63 11.78
C LEU A 256 -16.86 25.56 12.98
N VAL A 257 -18.11 25.64 13.42
CA VAL A 257 -18.54 26.46 14.59
C VAL A 257 -19.16 25.56 15.64
N VAL A 258 -18.68 25.66 16.86
CA VAL A 258 -19.22 24.97 18.04
C VAL A 258 -19.58 26.01 19.10
N GLN A 259 -20.71 25.83 19.77
CA GLN A 259 -21.17 26.70 20.85
C GLN A 259 -21.46 25.85 22.08
N CYS A 260 -21.06 26.33 23.24
CA CYS A 260 -21.37 25.70 24.53
C CYS A 260 -21.78 26.75 25.55
N GLN A 261 -22.94 26.52 26.23
CA GLN A 261 -23.50 27.38 27.25
C GLN A 261 -24.09 26.63 28.44
N ASP A 262 -23.70 25.36 28.60
CA ASP A 262 -24.29 24.42 29.57
C ASP A 262 -23.94 24.74 31.02
N GLU A 263 -22.72 25.25 31.22
CA GLU A 263 -22.17 25.50 32.56
C GLU A 263 -22.13 26.98 32.89
N LYS A 264 -22.18 27.30 34.19
CA LYS A 264 -22.01 28.67 34.68
C LYS A 264 -20.56 29.18 34.52
N SER A 265 -19.60 28.31 34.36
CA SER A 265 -18.20 28.63 34.22
C SER A 265 -17.80 28.70 32.73
N GLN A 266 -17.26 29.85 32.32
CA GLN A 266 -16.72 30.07 30.98
C GLN A 266 -15.60 29.05 30.64
N LEU A 267 -14.75 28.71 31.63
CA LEU A 267 -13.65 27.77 31.41
C LEU A 267 -14.18 26.37 31.11
N LYS A 268 -15.16 25.88 31.86
CA LYS A 268 -15.77 24.56 31.60
C LYS A 268 -16.49 24.51 30.26
N ASN A 269 -17.17 25.60 29.84
CA ASN A 269 -17.79 25.70 28.54
C ASN A 269 -16.74 25.68 27.42
N PHE A 270 -15.56 26.29 27.66
CA PHE A 270 -14.44 26.24 26.70
C PHE A 270 -13.92 24.82 26.51
N ASP A 271 -13.67 24.11 27.59
CA ASP A 271 -13.16 22.74 27.52
C ASP A 271 -14.16 21.80 26.81
N LYS A 272 -15.45 21.93 27.13
CA LYS A 272 -16.50 21.17 26.43
C LYS A 272 -16.59 21.51 24.94
N ALA A 273 -16.56 22.80 24.60
CA ALA A 273 -16.60 23.25 23.21
C ALA A 273 -15.37 22.79 22.44
N LEU A 274 -14.19 22.76 23.06
CA LEU A 274 -12.96 22.27 22.47
C LEU A 274 -13.03 20.74 22.18
N ALA A 275 -13.54 19.97 23.14
CA ALA A 275 -13.75 18.53 22.97
C ALA A 275 -14.73 18.23 21.85
N GLU A 276 -15.84 18.99 21.78
CA GLU A 276 -16.83 18.84 20.71
C GLU A 276 -16.26 19.26 19.35
N LEU A 277 -15.47 20.34 19.28
CA LEU A 277 -14.81 20.78 18.06
C LEU A 277 -13.85 19.70 17.53
N ARG A 278 -13.06 19.08 18.43
CA ARG A 278 -12.17 17.95 18.08
C ARG A 278 -12.96 16.78 17.49
N THR A 279 -14.07 16.42 18.12
CA THR A 279 -14.94 15.33 17.62
C THR A 279 -15.54 15.64 16.26
N ARG A 280 -15.99 16.88 16.02
CA ARG A 280 -16.54 17.28 14.72
C ARG A 280 -15.49 17.32 13.61
N LEU A 281 -14.28 17.79 13.92
CA LEU A 281 -13.16 17.76 12.98
C LEU A 281 -12.78 16.32 12.64
N TYR A 282 -12.70 15.44 13.65
CA TYR A 282 -12.47 14.02 13.43
C TYR A 282 -13.50 13.39 12.48
N ASN A 283 -14.79 13.64 12.73
CA ASN A 283 -15.86 13.12 11.89
C ASN A 283 -15.74 13.64 10.45
N LEU A 284 -15.42 14.92 10.27
CA LEU A 284 -15.26 15.53 8.95
C LEU A 284 -14.10 14.89 8.16
N GLU A 285 -12.96 14.69 8.79
CA GLU A 285 -11.80 14.01 8.14
C GLU A 285 -12.11 12.53 7.90
N TYR A 286 -12.79 11.87 8.81
CA TYR A 286 -13.23 10.48 8.66
C TYR A 286 -14.23 10.32 7.51
N GLU A 287 -15.18 11.24 7.35
CA GLU A 287 -16.13 11.25 6.21
C GLU A 287 -15.42 11.44 4.88
N LYS A 288 -14.42 12.34 4.80
CA LYS A 288 -13.59 12.52 3.61
C LYS A 288 -12.84 11.23 3.25
N TYR A 289 -12.23 10.61 4.24
CA TYR A 289 -11.53 9.34 4.10
C TYR A 289 -12.46 8.22 3.61
N LEU A 290 -13.65 8.08 4.19
CA LEU A 290 -14.64 7.11 3.74
C LEU A 290 -15.09 7.36 2.29
N ALA A 291 -15.26 8.63 1.90
CA ALA A 291 -15.62 8.99 0.53
C ALA A 291 -14.50 8.63 -0.46
N GLU A 292 -13.25 8.87 -0.09
CA GLU A 292 -12.09 8.48 -0.89
C GLU A 292 -11.98 6.95 -1.07
N ILE A 293 -12.12 6.19 0.02
CA ILE A 293 -12.15 4.71 -0.03
C ILE A 293 -13.29 4.22 -0.91
N SER A 294 -14.49 4.79 -0.74
CA SER A 294 -15.65 4.41 -1.54
C SER A 294 -15.42 4.67 -3.02
N SER A 295 -14.78 5.79 -3.37
CA SER A 295 -14.39 6.11 -4.74
C SER A 295 -13.36 5.12 -5.29
N LYS A 296 -12.28 4.85 -4.55
CA LYS A 296 -11.26 3.87 -4.92
C LYS A 296 -11.87 2.47 -5.11
N ARG A 297 -12.69 2.02 -4.16
CA ARG A 297 -13.42 0.75 -4.25
C ARG A 297 -14.28 0.67 -5.53
N LYS A 298 -15.04 1.74 -5.82
CA LYS A 298 -15.90 1.79 -7.01
C LYS A 298 -15.09 1.67 -8.30
N THR A 299 -13.93 2.29 -8.37
CA THR A 299 -13.02 2.19 -9.52
C THR A 299 -12.44 0.78 -9.67
N MET A 300 -12.01 0.14 -8.58
CA MET A 300 -11.41 -1.20 -8.59
C MET A 300 -12.40 -2.30 -8.98
N VAL A 301 -13.66 -2.19 -8.54
CA VAL A 301 -14.65 -3.28 -8.65
C VAL A 301 -15.50 -3.16 -9.93
N ALA A 302 -15.47 -2.03 -10.64
CA ALA A 302 -16.20 -1.81 -11.92
C ALA A 302 -17.62 -2.43 -11.97
N GLY A 303 -18.34 -2.40 -10.83
CA GLY A 303 -19.72 -2.93 -10.73
C GLY A 303 -19.85 -4.46 -10.75
N GLY A 304 -18.76 -5.23 -10.67
CA GLY A 304 -18.80 -6.72 -10.68
C GLY A 304 -19.18 -7.31 -12.04
N ASP A 305 -19.06 -6.54 -13.11
CA ASP A 305 -19.37 -7.02 -14.47
C ASP A 305 -18.25 -7.97 -14.97
N ARG A 306 -18.67 -9.09 -15.57
CA ARG A 306 -17.79 -10.11 -16.16
C ARG A 306 -16.88 -9.56 -17.27
N SER A 307 -17.25 -8.45 -17.89
CA SER A 307 -16.47 -7.80 -18.97
C SER A 307 -15.23 -7.10 -18.44
N ALA A 308 -15.29 -6.52 -17.25
CA ALA A 308 -14.19 -5.80 -16.60
C ALA A 308 -13.19 -6.71 -15.88
N LYS A 309 -13.05 -7.95 -16.33
CA LYS A 309 -12.19 -8.95 -15.71
C LYS A 309 -10.69 -8.57 -15.74
N ILE A 310 -10.01 -8.72 -14.61
CA ILE A 310 -8.54 -8.70 -14.57
C ILE A 310 -7.96 -10.10 -14.79
N ARG A 311 -8.62 -11.14 -14.26
CA ARG A 311 -8.13 -12.52 -14.32
C ARG A 311 -9.23 -13.53 -14.63
N THR A 312 -8.89 -14.58 -15.39
CA THR A 312 -9.81 -15.68 -15.73
C THR A 312 -9.27 -17.01 -15.24
N TYR A 313 -10.09 -17.72 -14.49
CA TYR A 313 -9.86 -19.07 -13.96
C TYR A 313 -10.63 -20.07 -14.82
N ASN A 314 -9.95 -20.78 -15.70
CA ASN A 314 -10.56 -21.74 -16.65
C ASN A 314 -10.32 -23.17 -16.14
N TYR A 315 -11.32 -23.76 -15.52
CA TYR A 315 -11.24 -25.12 -14.97
C TYR A 315 -11.16 -26.20 -16.05
N PRO A 316 -11.96 -26.17 -17.15
CA PRO A 316 -11.84 -27.15 -18.23
C PRO A 316 -10.45 -27.23 -18.86
N GLN A 317 -9.72 -26.11 -18.91
CA GLN A 317 -8.37 -26.03 -19.49
C GLN A 317 -7.27 -26.01 -18.43
N SER A 318 -7.61 -26.11 -17.12
CA SER A 318 -6.69 -26.05 -15.99
C SER A 318 -5.68 -24.89 -16.09
N ARG A 319 -6.16 -23.70 -16.48
CA ARG A 319 -5.31 -22.49 -16.63
C ARG A 319 -5.88 -21.27 -15.95
N VAL A 320 -4.98 -20.37 -15.53
CA VAL A 320 -5.27 -19.02 -15.07
C VAL A 320 -4.62 -18.03 -16.03
N THR A 321 -5.37 -17.02 -16.46
CA THR A 321 -4.86 -15.97 -17.35
C THR A 321 -5.10 -14.61 -16.71
N ASP A 322 -4.03 -13.85 -16.48
CA ASP A 322 -4.11 -12.44 -16.10
C ASP A 322 -4.11 -11.59 -17.37
N HIS A 323 -5.20 -10.83 -17.57
CA HIS A 323 -5.42 -10.08 -18.80
C HIS A 323 -4.71 -8.75 -18.86
N ARG A 324 -4.19 -8.25 -17.72
CA ARG A 324 -3.44 -6.99 -17.65
C ARG A 324 -2.09 -7.10 -18.36
N ILE A 325 -1.44 -8.25 -18.18
CA ILE A 325 -0.11 -8.55 -18.74
C ILE A 325 -0.12 -9.72 -19.74
N ASN A 326 -1.32 -10.25 -20.07
CA ASN A 326 -1.50 -11.43 -20.92
C ASN A 326 -0.70 -12.66 -20.45
N TYR A 327 -0.44 -12.77 -19.15
CA TYR A 327 0.30 -13.87 -18.57
C TYR A 327 -0.64 -15.06 -18.30
N THR A 328 -0.24 -16.26 -18.74
CA THR A 328 -1.02 -17.49 -18.55
C THR A 328 -0.21 -18.53 -17.80
N MET A 329 -0.76 -19.03 -16.68
CA MET A 329 -0.21 -20.12 -15.90
C MET A 329 -1.09 -21.38 -16.12
N TYR A 330 -0.44 -22.50 -16.39
CA TYR A 330 -1.06 -23.81 -16.44
C TYR A 330 -0.84 -24.48 -15.07
N ASN A 331 -1.82 -25.14 -14.53
CA ASN A 331 -1.91 -25.73 -13.20
C ASN A 331 -2.79 -24.92 -12.23
N LEU A 332 -4.03 -24.73 -12.63
CA LEU A 332 -5.05 -24.07 -11.82
C LEU A 332 -5.17 -24.63 -10.38
N PRO A 333 -5.11 -25.96 -10.09
CA PRO A 333 -5.21 -26.46 -8.73
C PRO A 333 -4.13 -25.91 -7.79
N VAL A 334 -2.87 -25.85 -8.23
CA VAL A 334 -1.77 -25.32 -7.45
C VAL A 334 -1.94 -23.82 -7.21
N PHE A 335 -2.44 -23.09 -8.21
CA PHE A 335 -2.77 -21.68 -8.07
C PHE A 335 -3.85 -21.45 -7.01
N MET A 336 -4.94 -22.26 -7.06
CA MET A 336 -6.03 -22.19 -6.07
C MET A 336 -5.61 -22.68 -4.66
N ASP A 337 -4.47 -23.33 -4.55
CA ASP A 337 -3.83 -23.70 -3.28
C ASP A 337 -2.85 -22.62 -2.76
N GLY A 338 -2.86 -21.42 -3.35
CA GLY A 338 -2.14 -20.26 -2.84
C GLY A 338 -0.83 -19.93 -3.59
N ALA A 339 -0.46 -20.66 -4.65
CA ALA A 339 0.73 -20.35 -5.45
C ALA A 339 0.47 -19.20 -6.43
N ILE A 340 0.19 -18.01 -5.90
CA ILE A 340 -0.13 -16.81 -6.69
C ILE A 340 1.06 -15.88 -6.88
N GLN A 341 2.20 -16.15 -6.21
CA GLN A 341 3.35 -15.26 -6.17
C GLN A 341 3.91 -14.92 -7.55
N ASP A 342 4.08 -15.91 -8.41
CA ASP A 342 4.66 -15.71 -9.76
C ASP A 342 3.89 -14.67 -10.57
N VAL A 343 2.54 -14.68 -10.46
CA VAL A 343 1.70 -13.70 -11.17
C VAL A 343 1.86 -12.31 -10.56
N ILE A 344 1.97 -12.22 -9.24
CA ILE A 344 2.19 -10.94 -8.54
C ILE A 344 3.55 -10.36 -8.95
N ASP A 345 4.61 -11.16 -8.99
CA ASP A 345 5.94 -10.74 -9.40
C ASP A 345 5.96 -10.20 -10.84
N GLN A 346 5.26 -10.88 -11.77
CA GLN A 346 5.13 -10.41 -13.14
C GLN A 346 4.36 -9.09 -13.25
N LEU A 347 3.33 -8.89 -12.42
CA LEU A 347 2.59 -7.64 -12.36
C LEU A 347 3.44 -6.51 -11.78
N GLN A 348 4.25 -6.80 -10.77
CA GLN A 348 5.17 -5.84 -10.17
C GLN A 348 6.26 -5.42 -11.17
N ILE A 349 6.81 -6.36 -11.93
CA ILE A 349 7.78 -6.07 -13.00
C ILE A 349 7.14 -5.17 -14.06
N ALA A 350 5.91 -5.47 -14.49
CA ALA A 350 5.19 -4.67 -15.48
C ALA A 350 4.91 -3.24 -14.98
N GLU A 351 4.46 -3.07 -13.73
CA GLU A 351 4.24 -1.77 -13.12
C GLU A 351 5.55 -0.95 -13.02
N ASN A 352 6.64 -1.60 -12.58
CA ASN A 352 7.95 -0.96 -12.49
C ASN A 352 8.46 -0.51 -13.86
N ALA A 353 8.26 -1.32 -14.92
CA ALA A 353 8.61 -0.94 -16.28
C ALA A 353 7.80 0.26 -16.81
N GLU A 354 6.51 0.36 -16.44
CA GLU A 354 5.68 1.53 -16.78
C GLU A 354 6.14 2.77 -16.02
N ARG A 355 6.47 2.65 -14.73
CA ARG A 355 6.99 3.76 -13.90
C ARG A 355 8.32 4.28 -14.42
N LEU A 356 9.22 3.39 -14.86
CA LEU A 356 10.49 3.79 -15.47
C LEU A 356 10.27 4.60 -16.74
N LYS A 357 9.36 4.16 -17.64
CA LYS A 357 9.02 4.89 -18.88
C LYS A 357 8.35 6.25 -18.62
N ALA A 358 7.65 6.38 -17.50
CA ALA A 358 7.01 7.65 -17.12
C ALA A 358 8.00 8.65 -16.48
N ALA A 359 9.15 8.15 -16.01
CA ALA A 359 10.20 8.94 -15.38
C ALA A 359 11.30 9.40 -16.37
N GLU A 360 11.33 8.86 -17.58
CA GLU A 360 12.11 9.32 -18.74
C GLU A 360 11.41 10.47 -19.45
#